data_9af527a4ed370194412d181103f19d32
#
_entry.id   9af527a4ed370194412d181103f19d32
#
_cell.length_a   1.000
_cell.length_b   1.000
_cell.length_c   1.000
_cell.angle_alpha   90.00
_cell.angle_beta   90.00
_cell.angle_gamma   90.00
#
_symmetry.space_group_name_H-M   'P 1'
#
loop_
_entity.id
_entity.type
_entity.pdbx_description
1 polymer ?
#
loop_
_entity_poly.entity_id
_entity_poly.type
_entity_poly.pdbx_seq_one_letter_code
_entity_poly.pdbx_strand_id
1 'polypeptide(L)'
;TEKAPANPTAQYNLGNALYKNKKTDEAVQAYDNALSNATSDADKAKAFYNKGVVLQNNKKLPECIEAYKNALKLNPQDEDARQNLQRALLQQKQQQQKDNKDKKEDKKPKDDKKDKKKDKPKEEEKNEQPKPQPSKLTKQDAEEKLKALLQQEKNLQDRLRKVNTATSAKPEKDW
;
A
#
# COMPACT_ATOMS: atom_id res chain seq x y z
N THR A 1 6.83 -16.31 -38.60
CA THR A 1 8.01 -15.54 -38.18
C THR A 1 7.93 -15.34 -36.67
N GLU A 2 8.68 -16.15 -35.94
CA GLU A 2 8.87 -16.01 -34.49
C GLU A 2 9.52 -14.64 -34.22
N LYS A 3 8.79 -13.72 -33.59
CA LYS A 3 9.36 -12.44 -33.13
C LYS A 3 10.38 -12.78 -32.05
N ALA A 4 11.61 -12.37 -32.23
CA ALA A 4 12.64 -12.48 -31.21
C ALA A 4 12.09 -11.92 -29.87
N PRO A 5 12.32 -12.61 -28.73
CA PRO A 5 11.84 -12.16 -27.44
C PRO A 5 12.32 -10.74 -27.18
N ALA A 6 11.40 -9.88 -26.78
CA ALA A 6 11.71 -8.47 -26.51
C ALA A 6 12.77 -8.37 -25.41
N ASN A 7 13.87 -7.68 -25.67
CA ASN A 7 14.95 -7.48 -24.70
C ASN A 7 14.39 -6.82 -23.43
N PRO A 8 14.44 -7.45 -22.26
CA PRO A 8 13.84 -6.93 -21.03
C PRO A 8 14.46 -5.61 -20.59
N THR A 9 15.77 -5.41 -20.79
CA THR A 9 16.45 -4.15 -20.48
C THR A 9 15.98 -3.02 -21.39
N ALA A 10 15.75 -3.29 -22.67
CA ALA A 10 15.21 -2.30 -23.60
C ALA A 10 13.76 -1.90 -23.20
N GLN A 11 12.92 -2.87 -22.82
CA GLN A 11 11.58 -2.61 -22.36
C GLN A 11 11.56 -1.82 -21.03
N TYR A 12 12.44 -2.14 -20.09
CA TYR A 12 12.61 -1.38 -18.85
C TYR A 12 13.00 0.08 -19.13
N ASN A 13 13.99 0.31 -20.01
CA ASN A 13 14.41 1.65 -20.38
C ASN A 13 13.33 2.42 -21.14
N LEU A 14 12.54 1.74 -21.98
CA LEU A 14 11.36 2.32 -22.63
C LEU A 14 10.33 2.77 -21.58
N GLY A 15 10.05 1.95 -20.57
CA GLY A 15 9.17 2.31 -19.45
C GLY A 15 9.64 3.58 -18.75
N ASN A 16 10.93 3.70 -18.45
CA ASN A 16 11.52 4.90 -17.85
C ASN A 16 11.35 6.14 -18.75
N ALA A 17 11.58 6.00 -20.05
CA ALA A 17 11.43 7.10 -21.01
C ALA A 17 9.97 7.53 -21.16
N LEU A 18 9.05 6.59 -21.26
CA LEU A 18 7.62 6.84 -21.34
C LEU A 18 7.09 7.55 -20.10
N TYR A 19 7.54 7.11 -18.91
CA TYR A 19 7.17 7.77 -17.66
C TYR A 19 7.65 9.22 -17.58
N LYS A 20 8.91 9.51 -17.97
CA LYS A 20 9.44 10.87 -18.07
C LYS A 20 8.62 11.75 -19.02
N ASN A 21 8.09 11.17 -20.08
CA ASN A 21 7.21 11.83 -21.05
C ASN A 21 5.73 11.84 -20.62
N LYS A 22 5.41 11.51 -19.38
CA LYS A 22 4.05 11.46 -18.81
C LYS A 22 3.09 10.47 -19.50
N LYS A 23 3.62 9.52 -20.28
CA LYS A 23 2.89 8.44 -20.92
C LYS A 23 2.78 7.25 -19.96
N THR A 24 2.00 7.43 -18.90
CA THR A 24 2.03 6.57 -17.73
C THR A 24 1.47 5.16 -17.98
N ASP A 25 0.40 5.03 -18.77
CA ASP A 25 -0.18 3.71 -19.08
C ASP A 25 0.73 2.90 -20.02
N GLU A 26 1.35 3.57 -21.01
CA GLU A 26 2.36 2.96 -21.88
C GLU A 26 3.61 2.54 -21.08
N ALA A 27 4.01 3.34 -20.08
CA ALA A 27 5.13 2.99 -19.20
C ALA A 27 4.85 1.72 -18.38
N VAL A 28 3.63 1.56 -17.84
CA VAL A 28 3.22 0.34 -17.13
C VAL A 28 3.32 -0.87 -18.05
N GLN A 29 2.81 -0.78 -19.29
CA GLN A 29 2.90 -1.87 -20.27
C GLN A 29 4.37 -2.23 -20.61
N ALA A 30 5.24 -1.24 -20.76
CA ALA A 30 6.65 -1.48 -21.03
C ALA A 30 7.34 -2.21 -19.85
N TYR A 31 7.01 -1.85 -18.60
CA TYR A 31 7.51 -2.60 -17.44
C TYR A 31 6.93 -4.01 -17.37
N ASP A 32 5.66 -4.23 -17.74
CA ASP A 32 5.08 -5.58 -17.81
C ASP A 32 5.77 -6.44 -18.86
N ASN A 33 6.12 -5.87 -20.01
CA ASN A 33 6.92 -6.55 -21.03
C ASN A 33 8.34 -6.85 -20.52
N ALA A 34 8.94 -5.94 -19.77
CA ALA A 34 10.24 -6.18 -19.14
C ALA A 34 10.17 -7.34 -18.15
N LEU A 35 9.15 -7.37 -17.28
CA LEU A 35 8.91 -8.41 -16.28
C LEU A 35 8.69 -9.79 -16.89
N SER A 36 7.96 -9.86 -18.00
CA SER A 36 7.66 -11.12 -18.70
C SER A 36 8.90 -11.76 -19.32
N ASN A 37 9.90 -10.97 -19.69
CA ASN A 37 11.09 -11.42 -20.39
C ASN A 37 12.35 -11.41 -19.51
N ALA A 38 12.32 -10.80 -18.32
CA ALA A 38 13.45 -10.76 -17.41
C ALA A 38 13.70 -12.13 -16.77
N THR A 39 14.96 -12.54 -16.74
CA THR A 39 15.41 -13.79 -16.11
C THR A 39 16.01 -13.56 -14.73
N SER A 40 16.53 -12.36 -14.47
CA SER A 40 17.17 -11.98 -13.21
C SER A 40 16.13 -11.45 -12.22
N ASP A 41 16.18 -11.93 -10.98
CA ASP A 41 15.33 -11.41 -9.88
C ASP A 41 15.65 -9.94 -9.59
N ALA A 42 16.90 -9.52 -9.74
CA ALA A 42 17.31 -8.12 -9.57
C ALA A 42 16.64 -7.20 -10.60
N ASP A 43 16.55 -7.62 -11.86
CA ASP A 43 15.92 -6.84 -12.91
C ASP A 43 14.38 -6.82 -12.76
N LYS A 44 13.80 -7.95 -12.36
CA LYS A 44 12.36 -8.00 -12.00
C LYS A 44 12.05 -7.09 -10.83
N ALA A 45 12.87 -7.07 -9.77
CA ALA A 45 12.68 -6.20 -8.62
C ALA A 45 12.66 -4.72 -9.04
N LYS A 46 13.63 -4.29 -9.85
CA LYS A 46 13.68 -2.91 -10.39
C LYS A 46 12.46 -2.56 -11.23
N ALA A 47 12.01 -3.47 -12.08
CA ALA A 47 10.85 -3.24 -12.94
C ALA A 47 9.55 -3.16 -12.11
N PHE A 48 9.37 -4.02 -11.11
CA PHE A 48 8.25 -3.93 -10.17
C PHE A 48 8.27 -2.64 -9.37
N TYR A 49 9.43 -2.21 -8.87
CA TYR A 49 9.57 -0.96 -8.15
C TYR A 49 9.14 0.24 -9.00
N ASN A 50 9.69 0.38 -10.21
CA ASN A 50 9.36 1.50 -11.09
C ASN A 50 7.90 1.46 -11.56
N LYS A 51 7.35 0.28 -11.84
CA LYS A 51 5.92 0.11 -12.11
C LYS A 51 5.09 0.61 -10.92
N GLY A 52 5.47 0.27 -9.70
CA GLY A 52 4.84 0.76 -8.47
C GLY A 52 4.85 2.28 -8.38
N VAL A 53 5.98 2.94 -8.69
CA VAL A 53 6.09 4.41 -8.69
C VAL A 53 5.12 5.05 -9.69
N VAL A 54 5.04 4.52 -10.91
CA VAL A 54 4.10 5.02 -11.94
C VAL A 54 2.66 4.87 -11.49
N LEU A 55 2.29 3.69 -10.97
CA LEU A 55 0.94 3.39 -10.49
C LEU A 55 0.54 4.27 -9.29
N GLN A 56 1.47 4.53 -8.37
CA GLN A 56 1.24 5.41 -7.22
C GLN A 56 0.94 6.84 -7.66
N ASN A 57 1.71 7.38 -8.61
CA ASN A 57 1.50 8.72 -9.15
C ASN A 57 0.17 8.84 -9.92
N ASN A 58 -0.30 7.74 -10.51
CA ASN A 58 -1.62 7.64 -11.14
C ASN A 58 -2.75 7.34 -10.13
N LYS A 59 -2.47 7.32 -8.84
CA LYS A 59 -3.44 7.00 -7.76
C LYS A 59 -4.06 5.60 -7.87
N LYS A 60 -3.45 4.69 -8.63
CA LYS A 60 -3.83 3.28 -8.72
C LYS A 60 -3.23 2.54 -7.51
N LEU A 61 -3.75 2.85 -6.31
CA LEU A 61 -3.16 2.44 -5.04
C LEU A 61 -3.11 0.92 -4.83
N PRO A 62 -4.16 0.13 -5.12
CA PRO A 62 -4.11 -1.31 -4.96
C PRO A 62 -2.99 -1.96 -5.80
N GLU A 63 -2.88 -1.54 -7.07
CA GLU A 63 -1.91 -2.07 -8.02
C GLU A 63 -0.48 -1.66 -7.66
N CYS A 64 -0.26 -0.43 -7.18
CA CYS A 64 1.07 0.00 -6.75
C CYS A 64 1.54 -0.73 -5.49
N ILE A 65 0.65 -1.00 -4.54
CA ILE A 65 0.94 -1.79 -3.34
C ILE A 65 1.41 -3.20 -3.73
N GLU A 66 0.72 -3.83 -4.69
CA GLU A 66 1.10 -5.16 -5.17
C GLU A 66 2.46 -5.12 -5.90
N ALA A 67 2.71 -4.10 -6.71
CA ALA A 67 3.98 -3.93 -7.38
C ALA A 67 5.15 -3.78 -6.38
N TYR A 68 5.01 -2.92 -5.35
CA TYR A 68 6.04 -2.78 -4.32
C TYR A 68 6.24 -4.06 -3.49
N LYS A 69 5.19 -4.80 -3.18
CA LYS A 69 5.30 -6.09 -2.51
C LYS A 69 6.10 -7.09 -3.34
N ASN A 70 5.86 -7.14 -4.65
CA ASN A 70 6.59 -8.02 -5.55
C ASN A 70 8.06 -7.60 -5.70
N ALA A 71 8.36 -6.30 -5.74
CA ALA A 71 9.73 -5.80 -5.67
C ALA A 71 10.44 -6.27 -4.40
N LEU A 72 9.79 -6.15 -3.24
CA LEU A 72 10.36 -6.55 -1.94
C LEU A 72 10.48 -8.06 -1.75
N LYS A 73 9.62 -8.87 -2.39
CA LYS A 73 9.81 -10.34 -2.42
C LYS A 73 11.11 -10.74 -3.10
N LEU A 74 11.49 -10.02 -4.15
CA LEU A 74 12.69 -10.29 -4.94
C LEU A 74 13.93 -9.58 -4.38
N ASN A 75 13.76 -8.40 -3.79
CA ASN A 75 14.82 -7.65 -3.10
C ASN A 75 14.31 -7.12 -1.75
N PRO A 76 14.39 -7.92 -0.67
CA PRO A 76 13.92 -7.52 0.66
C PRO A 76 14.71 -6.35 1.29
N GLN A 77 15.88 -6.02 0.76
CA GLN A 77 16.73 -4.94 1.27
C GLN A 77 16.45 -3.58 0.61
N ASP A 78 15.48 -3.50 -0.29
CA ASP A 78 15.12 -2.27 -0.99
C ASP A 78 14.34 -1.33 -0.04
N GLU A 79 15.08 -0.39 0.58
CA GLU A 79 14.51 0.60 1.51
C GLU A 79 13.52 1.56 0.80
N ASP A 80 13.80 1.92 -0.46
CA ASP A 80 12.93 2.81 -1.22
C ASP A 80 11.59 2.15 -1.53
N ALA A 81 11.62 0.87 -1.91
CA ALA A 81 10.41 0.07 -2.12
C ALA A 81 9.60 -0.07 -0.82
N ARG A 82 10.26 -0.26 0.32
CA ARG A 82 9.62 -0.37 1.63
C ARG A 82 8.94 0.93 2.05
N GLN A 83 9.65 2.05 1.94
CA GLN A 83 9.10 3.38 2.27
C GLN A 83 7.92 3.75 1.35
N ASN A 84 8.04 3.46 0.05
CA ASN A 84 6.96 3.72 -0.89
C ASN A 84 5.74 2.82 -0.65
N LEU A 85 5.93 1.55 -0.29
CA LEU A 85 4.85 0.66 0.12
C LEU A 85 4.10 1.20 1.34
N GLN A 86 4.82 1.64 2.38
CA GLN A 86 4.21 2.23 3.58
C GLN A 86 3.40 3.48 3.22
N ARG A 87 3.96 4.36 2.38
CA ARG A 87 3.26 5.56 1.92
C ARG A 87 2.00 5.22 1.13
N ALA A 88 2.05 4.24 0.24
CA ALA A 88 0.90 3.79 -0.53
C ALA A 88 -0.21 3.19 0.35
N LEU A 89 0.15 2.36 1.34
CA LEU A 89 -0.78 1.80 2.32
C LEU A 89 -1.47 2.89 3.15
N LEU A 90 -0.72 3.91 3.58
CA LEU A 90 -1.28 5.04 4.30
C LEU A 90 -2.26 5.84 3.43
N GLN A 91 -1.90 6.11 2.17
CA GLN A 91 -2.77 6.78 1.21
C GLN A 91 -4.07 5.99 0.98
N GLN A 92 -3.98 4.67 0.79
CA GLN A 92 -5.14 3.80 0.62
C GLN A 92 -6.09 3.86 1.83
N LYS A 93 -5.54 3.81 3.05
CA LYS A 93 -6.32 3.93 4.28
C LYS A 93 -7.02 5.28 4.39
N GLN A 94 -6.33 6.37 4.05
CA GLN A 94 -6.92 7.71 4.04
C GLN A 94 -8.05 7.84 3.01
N GLN A 95 -7.88 7.26 1.83
CA GLN A 95 -8.92 7.23 0.80
C GLN A 95 -10.16 6.49 1.28
N GLN A 96 -10.00 5.28 1.83
CA GLN A 96 -11.11 4.50 2.38
C GLN A 96 -11.86 5.23 3.50
N GLN A 97 -11.14 5.99 4.33
CA GLN A 97 -11.78 6.79 5.40
C GLN A 97 -12.61 7.95 4.85
N LYS A 98 -12.16 8.59 3.77
CA LYS A 98 -12.91 9.65 3.07
C LYS A 98 -14.18 9.08 2.44
N ASP A 99 -14.03 8.02 1.65
CA ASP A 99 -15.15 7.35 0.96
C ASP A 99 -16.24 6.88 1.95
N ASN A 100 -15.83 6.43 3.15
CA ASN A 100 -16.77 6.04 4.21
C ASN A 100 -17.46 7.23 4.89
N LYS A 101 -16.84 8.41 4.95
CA LYS A 101 -17.47 9.62 5.48
C LYS A 101 -18.52 10.16 4.52
N ASP A 102 -18.17 10.26 3.23
CA ASP A 102 -19.06 10.77 2.20
C ASP A 102 -20.31 9.89 2.08
N LYS A 103 -20.17 8.55 2.15
CA LYS A 103 -21.31 7.62 2.18
C LYS A 103 -22.21 7.75 3.41
N LYS A 104 -21.71 8.30 4.53
CA LYS A 104 -22.51 8.54 5.74
C LYS A 104 -23.26 9.86 5.68
N GLU A 105 -22.72 10.86 4.98
CA GLU A 105 -23.38 12.16 4.81
C GLU A 105 -24.54 12.08 3.82
N ASP A 106 -24.41 11.30 2.75
CA ASP A 106 -25.49 11.07 1.77
C ASP A 106 -26.70 10.29 2.33
N LYS A 107 -26.54 9.63 3.47
CA LYS A 107 -27.61 8.86 4.12
C LYS A 107 -28.38 9.60 5.20
N LYS A 108 -28.12 10.89 5.42
CA LYS A 108 -28.96 11.70 6.32
C LYS A 108 -30.26 12.06 5.58
N PRO A 109 -31.45 11.68 6.12
CA PRO A 109 -32.73 12.10 5.55
C PRO A 109 -32.80 13.63 5.57
N LYS A 110 -33.20 14.23 4.47
CA LYS A 110 -33.60 15.64 4.44
C LYS A 110 -34.92 15.70 5.23
N ASP A 111 -34.85 16.19 6.45
CA ASP A 111 -36.03 16.50 7.24
C ASP A 111 -36.76 17.68 6.58
N ASP A 112 -37.91 17.38 6.00
CA ASP A 112 -38.89 18.37 5.60
C ASP A 112 -39.38 19.12 6.84
N LYS A 113 -39.03 20.41 6.93
CA LYS A 113 -39.62 21.34 7.88
C LYS A 113 -41.14 21.45 7.60
N LYS A 114 -41.97 20.88 8.45
CA LYS A 114 -43.34 21.30 8.64
C LYS A 114 -43.55 21.69 10.10
N ASP A 115 -43.79 22.99 10.28
CA ASP A 115 -44.27 23.60 11.50
C ASP A 115 -45.45 22.85 12.08
N LYS A 116 -45.41 22.51 13.39
CA LYS A 116 -46.57 22.63 14.26
C LYS A 116 -46.17 22.71 15.73
N LYS A 117 -46.87 23.65 16.39
CA LYS A 117 -46.81 24.10 17.76
C LYS A 117 -47.06 23.01 18.83
N LYS A 118 -46.39 23.23 19.98
CA LYS A 118 -46.81 23.02 21.40
C LYS A 118 -47.42 21.67 21.77
N ASP A 119 -46.76 20.97 22.67
CA ASP A 119 -47.13 20.83 24.10
C ASP A 119 -46.08 19.94 24.82
N LYS A 120 -45.67 20.39 26.02
CA LYS A 120 -45.00 19.54 27.02
C LYS A 120 -46.09 18.77 27.78
N PRO A 121 -45.91 17.56 28.36
CA PRO A 121 -44.98 17.32 29.44
C PRO A 121 -44.41 15.89 29.60
N LYS A 122 -43.47 15.80 30.54
CA LYS A 122 -43.10 14.70 31.44
C LYS A 122 -42.04 13.67 31.00
N GLU A 123 -41.05 13.69 31.86
CA GLU A 123 -39.96 12.75 32.14
C GLU A 123 -40.34 11.27 32.04
N GLU A 124 -39.52 10.49 31.37
CA GLU A 124 -39.17 9.12 31.77
C GLU A 124 -37.70 8.89 31.45
N GLU A 125 -36.91 8.69 32.51
CA GLU A 125 -35.54 8.21 32.48
C GLU A 125 -35.51 6.84 31.79
N LYS A 126 -34.76 6.73 30.66
CA LYS A 126 -34.27 5.47 30.17
C LYS A 126 -32.78 5.56 30.00
N ASN A 127 -32.13 4.81 30.86
CA ASN A 127 -30.75 4.40 30.90
C ASN A 127 -30.23 3.99 29.49
N GLU A 128 -29.61 4.92 28.76
CA GLU A 128 -28.87 4.62 27.54
C GLU A 128 -27.41 4.48 27.90
N GLN A 129 -26.91 3.24 27.75
CA GLN A 129 -25.48 2.95 27.75
C GLN A 129 -24.80 3.79 26.68
N PRO A 130 -23.63 4.40 26.94
CA PRO A 130 -22.93 5.22 25.95
C PRO A 130 -22.45 4.36 24.80
N LYS A 131 -22.95 4.64 23.60
CA LYS A 131 -22.39 4.12 22.34
C LYS A 131 -20.92 4.56 22.25
N PRO A 132 -20.00 3.66 21.89
CA PRO A 132 -18.61 4.04 21.74
C PRO A 132 -18.48 5.09 20.64
N GLN A 133 -18.11 6.30 21.02
CA GLN A 133 -17.74 7.35 20.08
C GLN A 133 -16.46 6.89 19.34
N PRO A 134 -16.38 7.07 18.01
CA PRO A 134 -15.14 6.84 17.31
C PRO A 134 -14.09 7.82 17.86
N SER A 135 -13.14 7.29 18.64
CA SER A 135 -12.03 8.07 19.16
C SER A 135 -11.34 8.78 17.99
N LYS A 136 -11.32 10.11 18.04
CA LYS A 136 -10.47 10.92 17.16
C LYS A 136 -9.04 10.50 17.46
N LEU A 137 -8.48 9.64 16.59
CA LEU A 137 -7.08 9.26 16.68
C LEU A 137 -6.27 10.54 16.56
N THR A 138 -5.63 10.96 17.63
CA THR A 138 -4.79 12.14 17.60
C THR A 138 -3.58 11.87 16.70
N LYS A 139 -2.95 12.93 16.20
CA LYS A 139 -1.74 12.80 15.39
C LYS A 139 -0.66 12.02 16.15
N GLN A 140 -0.59 12.19 17.47
CA GLN A 140 0.31 11.46 18.39
C GLN A 140 0.00 9.95 18.44
N ASP A 141 -1.28 9.55 18.55
CA ASP A 141 -1.66 8.13 18.55
C ASP A 141 -1.32 7.44 17.21
N ALA A 142 -1.40 8.19 16.09
CA ALA A 142 -1.03 7.67 14.78
C ALA A 142 0.49 7.49 14.64
N GLU A 143 1.28 8.43 15.17
CA GLU A 143 2.74 8.37 15.21
C GLU A 143 3.23 7.25 16.13
N GLU A 144 2.59 7.06 17.29
CA GLU A 144 2.93 5.99 18.23
C GLU A 144 2.63 4.60 17.65
N LYS A 145 1.48 4.43 17.00
CA LYS A 145 1.15 3.18 16.28
C LYS A 145 2.10 2.91 15.12
N LEU A 146 2.50 3.94 14.38
CA LEU A 146 3.48 3.80 13.31
C LEU A 146 4.83 3.36 13.85
N LYS A 147 5.29 3.96 14.97
CA LYS A 147 6.53 3.59 15.66
C LYS A 147 6.50 2.14 16.17
N ALA A 148 5.36 1.71 16.73
CA ALA A 148 5.18 0.33 17.20
C ALA A 148 5.22 -0.68 16.03
N LEU A 149 4.60 -0.37 14.88
CA LEU A 149 4.66 -1.20 13.68
C LEU A 149 6.08 -1.30 13.11
N LEU A 150 6.81 -0.19 13.06
CA LEU A 150 8.21 -0.17 12.63
C LEU A 150 9.09 -1.02 13.54
N GLN A 151 8.85 -0.99 14.86
CA GLN A 151 9.59 -1.81 15.82
C GLN A 151 9.26 -3.31 15.65
N GLN A 152 8.00 -3.67 15.39
CA GLN A 152 7.61 -5.05 15.13
C GLN A 152 8.25 -5.57 13.85
N GLU A 153 8.29 -4.75 12.79
CA GLU A 153 8.93 -5.12 11.52
C GLU A 153 10.43 -5.33 11.69
N LYS A 154 11.11 -4.44 12.42
CA LYS A 154 12.54 -4.59 12.75
C LYS A 154 12.80 -5.88 13.53
N ASN A 155 11.98 -6.19 14.52
CA ASN A 155 12.10 -7.43 15.30
C ASN A 155 11.88 -8.68 14.41
N LEU A 156 10.96 -8.62 13.44
CA LEU A 156 10.74 -9.71 12.49
C LEU A 156 11.94 -9.90 11.56
N GLN A 157 12.53 -8.81 11.06
CA GLN A 157 13.73 -8.83 10.23
C GLN A 157 14.93 -9.41 10.99
N ASP A 158 15.13 -9.02 12.24
CA ASP A 158 16.20 -9.54 13.10
C ASP A 158 16.02 -11.05 13.34
N ARG A 159 14.79 -11.53 13.49
CA ARG A 159 14.48 -12.98 13.58
C ARG A 159 14.80 -13.71 12.29
N LEU A 160 14.40 -13.17 11.14
CA LEU A 160 14.70 -13.75 9.82
C LEU A 160 16.21 -13.78 9.54
N ARG A 161 16.93 -12.73 9.93
CA ARG A 161 18.39 -12.67 9.80
C ARG A 161 19.08 -13.75 10.64
N LYS A 162 18.62 -13.96 11.89
CA LYS A 162 19.14 -15.03 12.76
C LYS A 162 18.87 -16.42 12.20
N VAL A 163 17.70 -16.67 11.62
CA VAL A 163 17.38 -17.95 10.98
C VAL A 163 18.27 -18.20 9.76
N ASN A 164 18.47 -17.21 8.90
CA ASN A 164 19.33 -17.32 7.73
C ASN A 164 20.82 -17.52 8.07
N THR A 165 21.31 -16.91 9.16
CA THR A 165 22.69 -17.14 9.63
C THR A 165 22.85 -18.52 10.27
N ALA A 166 21.82 -19.05 10.92
CA ALA A 166 21.84 -20.41 11.50
C ALA A 166 21.79 -21.52 10.44
N THR A 167 21.14 -21.25 9.27
CA THR A 167 21.07 -22.25 8.17
C THR A 167 22.31 -22.24 7.28
N SER A 168 23.13 -21.19 7.30
CA SER A 168 24.40 -21.16 6.53
C SER A 168 25.59 -21.81 7.26
N ALA A 169 25.43 -22.16 8.52
CA ALA A 169 26.43 -22.94 9.27
C ALA A 169 26.18 -24.45 9.10
N LYS A 170 26.32 -24.98 7.87
CA LYS A 170 26.51 -26.42 7.69
C LYS A 170 27.93 -26.75 8.07
N PRO A 171 28.17 -27.73 8.97
CA PRO A 171 29.53 -28.20 9.20
C PRO A 171 30.05 -28.87 7.91
N GLU A 172 31.25 -28.47 7.50
CA GLU A 172 32.02 -29.21 6.52
C GLU A 172 32.18 -30.66 7.04
N LYS A 173 31.72 -31.58 6.23
CA LYS A 173 32.03 -33.00 6.50
C LYS A 173 33.48 -33.25 6.10
N ASP A 174 34.35 -33.41 7.09
CA ASP A 174 35.66 -34.06 6.93
C ASP A 174 35.45 -35.48 6.47
N TRP A 175 35.99 -35.80 5.29
CA TRP A 175 36.20 -37.16 4.81
C TRP A 175 37.69 -37.35 4.51
#